data_5fda2cda20f95c2c7f2c69be3fcc9a33
#
_entry.id   5fda2cda20f95c2c7f2c69be3fcc9a33
#
_cell.length_a   1.000
_cell.length_b   1.000
_cell.length_c   1.000
_cell.angle_alpha   90.00
_cell.angle_beta   90.00
_cell.angle_gamma   90.00
#
_symmetry.space_group_name_H-M   'P 1'
#
loop_
_entity.id
_entity.type
_entity.pdbx_description
1 polymer ?
#
loop_
_entity_poly.entity_id
_entity_poly.type
_entity_poly.pdbx_seq_one_letter_code
_entity_poly.pdbx_strand_id
1 'polypeptide(L)'
;MDIFAGTGAEGLDDGPRLSATLSQPSGLAADSSTLWFTDPEASAVRSIELGSNGQLTTLIGEGLFSWGDTVGASEATKLQHAVGIELLGGDLYVADTYNHRIKVIDSQSTNSRVVAGNGEPGLTDGFGGAAQLDEPSGLSGADGTLFIADTNNHRIRTLDIATGELTTLKFSNQQSAALLRRTAADEIVTFPLQTVSPGTLDLTVELFVPTAYEFNSDGTFVLEIEIQNASMSRIEGRSSYQAQGPTMPQQFSLIIEEEEDLRIQADATVFYCPARNATFCLLRHVQLAVPIAVEGSGVKNISLTHELPTSEEIDLSIGVTGE
;
A
#
# COMPACT_ATOMS: atom_id res chain seq x y z
N MET A 1 25.94 18.13 7.13
CA MET A 1 25.23 17.55 5.98
C MET A 1 25.73 18.30 4.76
N ASP A 2 26.29 17.61 3.79
CA ASP A 2 26.89 18.25 2.61
C ASP A 2 25.93 18.11 1.43
N ILE A 3 25.93 19.13 0.55
CA ILE A 3 25.14 19.12 -0.69
C ILE A 3 25.77 18.11 -1.65
N PHE A 4 24.96 17.19 -2.18
CA PHE A 4 25.44 16.21 -3.17
C PHE A 4 25.42 16.77 -4.60
N ALA A 5 24.36 17.48 -4.99
CA ALA A 5 24.22 18.10 -6.30
C ALA A 5 23.31 19.34 -6.24
N GLY A 6 23.48 20.22 -7.23
CA GLY A 6 22.67 21.43 -7.40
C GLY A 6 23.22 22.65 -6.67
N THR A 7 23.03 23.81 -7.28
CA THR A 7 23.39 25.13 -6.68
C THR A 7 22.30 25.68 -5.78
N GLY A 8 21.08 25.10 -5.81
CA GLY A 8 19.88 25.67 -5.20
C GLY A 8 19.15 26.67 -6.08
N ALA A 9 19.67 26.99 -7.26
CA ALA A 9 18.95 27.78 -8.26
C ALA A 9 18.13 26.86 -9.16
N GLU A 10 16.96 27.32 -9.56
CA GLU A 10 16.10 26.64 -10.54
C GLU A 10 16.71 26.75 -11.94
N GLY A 11 16.73 25.63 -12.69
CA GLY A 11 17.27 25.61 -14.04
C GLY A 11 17.56 24.20 -14.54
N LEU A 12 18.09 24.12 -15.77
CA LEU A 12 18.46 22.88 -16.45
C LEU A 12 19.94 22.87 -16.91
N ASP A 13 20.80 23.63 -16.25
CA ASP A 13 22.22 23.67 -16.62
C ASP A 13 22.91 22.36 -16.21
N ASP A 14 23.58 21.75 -17.17
CA ASP A 14 24.42 20.56 -16.97
C ASP A 14 25.85 20.95 -16.55
N GLY A 15 26.63 19.98 -16.10
CA GLY A 15 28.04 20.16 -15.76
C GLY A 15 28.40 19.51 -14.41
N PRO A 16 29.50 20.00 -13.77
CA PRO A 16 29.88 19.50 -12.44
C PRO A 16 28.73 19.56 -11.47
N ARG A 17 28.41 18.47 -10.78
CA ARG A 17 27.19 18.30 -9.96
C ARG A 17 26.93 19.42 -8.95
N LEU A 18 27.96 20.10 -8.43
CA LEU A 18 27.84 21.21 -7.51
C LEU A 18 27.65 22.58 -8.18
N SER A 19 27.76 22.65 -9.51
CA SER A 19 27.59 23.87 -10.32
C SER A 19 26.35 23.81 -11.21
N ALA A 20 25.76 22.63 -11.34
CA ALA A 20 24.54 22.40 -12.11
C ALA A 20 23.31 22.99 -11.43
N THR A 21 22.28 23.29 -12.20
CA THR A 21 20.97 23.71 -11.68
C THR A 21 19.94 22.60 -11.81
N LEU A 22 18.96 22.57 -10.92
CA LEU A 22 17.87 21.62 -10.87
C LEU A 22 16.56 22.39 -10.83
N SER A 23 15.47 21.85 -11.39
CA SER A 23 14.17 22.53 -11.33
C SER A 23 13.35 22.05 -10.15
N GLN A 24 12.81 20.83 -10.22
CA GLN A 24 12.03 20.20 -9.13
C GLN A 24 12.34 18.71 -9.04
N PRO A 25 13.56 18.29 -8.69
CA PRO A 25 13.94 16.87 -8.70
C PRO A 25 12.98 16.06 -7.82
N SER A 26 12.44 14.95 -8.36
CA SER A 26 11.39 14.15 -7.72
C SER A 26 11.79 12.68 -7.61
N GLY A 27 11.49 11.84 -8.60
CA GLY A 27 11.82 10.42 -8.59
C GLY A 27 13.33 10.18 -8.73
N LEU A 28 13.83 9.15 -8.05
CA LEU A 28 15.24 8.76 -8.06
C LEU A 28 15.37 7.26 -8.35
N ALA A 29 16.34 6.91 -9.21
CA ALA A 29 16.75 5.54 -9.46
C ALA A 29 18.28 5.49 -9.58
N ALA A 30 18.92 4.43 -9.11
CA ALA A 30 20.38 4.36 -9.13
C ALA A 30 20.90 2.94 -9.33
N ASP A 31 22.08 2.87 -9.93
CA ASP A 31 22.96 1.69 -9.84
C ASP A 31 24.23 2.02 -9.03
N SER A 32 25.26 1.21 -9.16
CA SER A 32 26.53 1.42 -8.45
C SER A 32 27.35 2.62 -8.95
N SER A 33 27.01 3.21 -10.09
CA SER A 33 27.82 4.22 -10.78
C SER A 33 27.07 5.51 -11.12
N THR A 34 25.76 5.43 -11.25
CA THR A 34 24.91 6.50 -11.77
C THR A 34 23.64 6.63 -10.96
N LEU A 35 23.26 7.86 -10.69
CA LEU A 35 21.96 8.25 -10.17
C LEU A 35 21.16 8.91 -11.30
N TRP A 36 20.00 8.38 -11.60
CA TRP A 36 19.04 9.01 -12.51
C TRP A 36 17.93 9.66 -11.70
N PHE A 37 17.38 10.72 -12.23
CA PHE A 37 16.24 11.38 -11.61
C PHE A 37 15.35 12.08 -12.64
N THR A 38 14.09 12.25 -12.25
CA THR A 38 13.15 13.10 -12.96
C THR A 38 13.22 14.53 -12.44
N ASP A 39 13.07 15.49 -13.35
CA ASP A 39 13.03 16.92 -13.06
C ASP A 39 11.73 17.50 -13.67
N PRO A 40 10.57 17.32 -12.97
CA PRO A 40 9.23 17.50 -13.54
C PRO A 40 8.96 18.88 -14.14
N GLU A 41 9.42 19.97 -13.53
CA GLU A 41 9.17 21.32 -14.05
C GLU A 41 9.86 21.55 -15.40
N ALA A 42 11.01 20.91 -15.60
CA ALA A 42 11.69 20.89 -16.90
C ALA A 42 11.22 19.74 -17.81
N SER A 43 10.27 18.92 -17.38
CA SER A 43 9.85 17.69 -18.07
C SER A 43 11.04 16.83 -18.53
N ALA A 44 12.03 16.69 -17.65
CA ALA A 44 13.34 16.14 -17.95
C ALA A 44 13.63 14.83 -17.20
N VAL A 45 14.50 14.01 -17.81
CA VAL A 45 15.21 12.92 -17.16
C VAL A 45 16.69 13.23 -17.21
N ARG A 46 17.34 13.18 -16.05
CA ARG A 46 18.74 13.57 -15.89
C ARG A 46 19.52 12.50 -15.14
N SER A 47 20.85 12.53 -15.27
CA SER A 47 21.76 11.60 -14.60
C SER A 47 22.89 12.33 -13.91
N ILE A 48 23.42 11.70 -12.85
CA ILE A 48 24.62 12.15 -12.14
C ILE A 48 25.54 10.95 -11.96
N GLU A 49 26.80 11.09 -12.41
CA GLU A 49 27.84 10.12 -12.08
C GLU A 49 28.16 10.14 -10.58
N LEU A 50 28.17 8.97 -9.94
CA LEU A 50 28.40 8.86 -8.48
C LEU A 50 29.87 9.02 -8.05
N GLY A 51 30.79 9.27 -8.98
CA GLY A 51 32.20 9.54 -8.71
C GLY A 51 32.45 10.88 -8.00
N SER A 52 33.71 11.08 -7.54
CA SER A 52 34.11 12.29 -6.78
C SER A 52 33.93 13.60 -7.55
N ASN A 53 34.05 13.56 -8.87
CA ASN A 53 33.88 14.69 -9.80
C ASN A 53 32.68 14.49 -10.71
N GLY A 54 31.61 13.89 -10.19
CA GLY A 54 30.45 13.50 -10.99
C GLY A 54 29.89 14.64 -11.82
N GLN A 55 29.54 14.30 -13.05
CA GLN A 55 28.87 15.20 -13.98
C GLN A 55 27.38 14.95 -13.92
N LEU A 56 26.62 16.04 -13.97
CA LEU A 56 25.17 16.03 -14.17
C LEU A 56 24.92 16.25 -15.67
N THR A 57 24.10 15.40 -16.25
CA THR A 57 23.78 15.42 -17.69
C THR A 57 22.28 15.25 -17.88
N THR A 58 21.68 16.05 -18.74
CA THR A 58 20.30 15.89 -19.18
C THR A 58 20.24 14.85 -20.29
N LEU A 59 19.46 13.77 -20.05
CA LEU A 59 19.22 12.71 -21.02
C LEU A 59 18.05 13.06 -21.93
N ILE A 60 16.96 13.55 -21.35
CA ILE A 60 15.74 13.99 -22.02
C ILE A 60 15.32 15.31 -21.40
N GLY A 61 14.91 16.27 -22.20
CA GLY A 61 14.50 17.62 -21.79
C GLY A 61 15.23 18.71 -22.56
N GLU A 62 14.53 19.77 -22.89
CA GLU A 62 15.06 20.88 -23.72
C GLU A 62 15.15 22.20 -22.94
N GLY A 63 14.61 22.27 -21.73
CA GLY A 63 14.57 23.45 -20.89
C GLY A 63 13.25 23.60 -20.13
N LEU A 64 13.20 24.61 -19.27
CA LEU A 64 11.99 24.96 -18.54
C LEU A 64 10.83 25.23 -19.51
N PHE A 65 9.65 24.72 -19.18
CA PHE A 65 8.42 24.86 -19.95
C PHE A 65 8.42 24.19 -21.34
N SER A 66 9.42 23.33 -21.65
CA SER A 66 9.41 22.48 -22.84
C SER A 66 8.82 21.11 -22.51
N TRP A 67 7.63 20.83 -23.04
CA TRP A 67 6.92 19.58 -22.79
C TRP A 67 6.25 19.03 -24.05
N GLY A 68 5.82 17.77 -24.00
CA GLY A 68 5.10 17.12 -25.10
C GLY A 68 4.91 15.63 -24.84
N ASP A 69 4.43 14.91 -25.86
CA ASP A 69 4.20 13.45 -25.80
C ASP A 69 4.75 12.79 -27.08
N THR A 70 6.06 12.72 -27.17
CA THR A 70 6.76 12.02 -28.28
C THR A 70 7.73 10.99 -27.73
N VAL A 71 8.08 10.01 -28.56
CA VAL A 71 9.06 8.96 -28.28
C VAL A 71 10.05 8.81 -29.43
N GLY A 72 11.18 8.16 -29.18
CA GLY A 72 12.26 7.95 -30.16
C GLY A 72 13.62 8.17 -29.56
N ALA A 73 14.56 8.73 -30.30
CA ALA A 73 15.83 9.17 -29.78
C ALA A 73 15.67 10.27 -28.72
N SER A 74 16.66 10.47 -27.85
CA SER A 74 16.55 11.41 -26.73
C SER A 74 16.14 12.81 -27.14
N GLU A 75 16.72 13.32 -28.22
CA GLU A 75 16.41 14.64 -28.78
C GLU A 75 14.98 14.76 -29.40
N ALA A 76 14.36 13.64 -29.72
CA ALA A 76 12.98 13.60 -30.23
C ALA A 76 11.95 13.30 -29.12
N THR A 77 12.41 12.80 -27.98
CA THR A 77 11.58 12.40 -26.86
C THR A 77 11.13 13.62 -26.07
N LYS A 78 9.83 13.72 -25.84
CA LYS A 78 9.25 14.71 -24.94
C LYS A 78 8.39 14.05 -23.87
N LEU A 79 8.45 14.62 -22.70
CA LEU A 79 7.69 14.24 -21.50
C LEU A 79 6.81 15.41 -21.07
N GLN A 80 5.89 15.15 -20.17
CA GLN A 80 5.10 16.19 -19.54
C GLN A 80 5.00 15.92 -18.04
N HIS A 81 5.74 16.72 -17.26
CA HIS A 81 5.74 16.66 -15.79
C HIS A 81 5.99 15.24 -15.27
N ALA A 82 7.05 14.59 -15.75
CA ALA A 82 7.40 13.23 -15.36
C ALA A 82 7.86 13.18 -13.89
N VAL A 83 7.18 12.39 -13.05
CA VAL A 83 7.41 12.38 -11.59
C VAL A 83 8.19 11.16 -11.15
N GLY A 84 7.81 9.96 -11.55
CA GLY A 84 8.44 8.71 -11.11
C GLY A 84 9.47 8.20 -12.08
N ILE A 85 10.52 7.55 -11.55
CA ILE A 85 11.52 6.83 -12.33
C ILE A 85 11.95 5.57 -11.57
N GLU A 86 12.19 4.48 -12.29
CA GLU A 86 12.70 3.22 -11.76
C GLU A 86 13.68 2.57 -12.74
N LEU A 87 14.77 2.03 -12.23
CA LEU A 87 15.72 1.23 -13.01
C LEU A 87 15.37 -0.26 -12.87
N LEU A 88 14.87 -0.88 -13.92
CA LEU A 88 14.47 -2.28 -13.90
C LEU A 88 14.97 -3.00 -15.15
N GLY A 89 15.73 -4.09 -14.96
CA GLY A 89 16.28 -4.87 -16.07
C GLY A 89 17.33 -4.14 -16.91
N GLY A 90 17.87 -3.00 -16.43
CA GLY A 90 18.82 -2.17 -17.13
C GLY A 90 18.21 -1.01 -17.92
N ASP A 91 16.88 -0.92 -17.97
CA ASP A 91 16.14 0.17 -18.59
C ASP A 91 15.51 1.10 -17.53
N LEU A 92 15.34 2.37 -17.89
CA LEU A 92 14.69 3.38 -17.04
C LEU A 92 13.21 3.48 -17.40
N TYR A 93 12.35 3.12 -16.45
CA TYR A 93 10.92 3.31 -16.56
C TYR A 93 10.54 4.66 -15.97
N VAL A 94 9.74 5.44 -16.68
CA VAL A 94 9.37 6.81 -16.30
C VAL A 94 7.86 6.94 -16.29
N ALA A 95 7.33 7.45 -15.19
CA ALA A 95 5.94 7.88 -15.11
C ALA A 95 5.82 9.27 -15.76
N ASP A 96 5.37 9.30 -17.01
CA ASP A 96 5.10 10.52 -17.76
C ASP A 96 3.71 11.04 -17.38
N THR A 97 3.67 11.67 -16.22
CA THR A 97 2.49 11.85 -15.38
C THR A 97 1.34 12.53 -16.11
N TYR A 98 1.56 13.71 -16.68
CA TYR A 98 0.49 14.45 -17.35
C TYR A 98 0.19 13.96 -18.78
N ASN A 99 0.98 13.04 -19.29
CA ASN A 99 0.66 12.28 -20.50
C ASN A 99 -0.06 10.96 -20.21
N HIS A 100 -0.37 10.65 -18.94
CA HIS A 100 -1.06 9.41 -18.51
C HIS A 100 -0.41 8.14 -19.06
N ARG A 101 0.95 8.08 -19.07
CA ARG A 101 1.73 7.00 -19.69
C ARG A 101 2.87 6.53 -18.80
N ILE A 102 3.29 5.29 -19.05
CA ILE A 102 4.60 4.82 -18.64
C ILE A 102 5.44 4.72 -19.90
N LYS A 103 6.58 5.40 -19.91
CA LYS A 103 7.60 5.30 -20.94
C LYS A 103 8.81 4.52 -20.42
N VAL A 104 9.50 3.81 -21.29
CA VAL A 104 10.79 3.22 -21.01
C VAL A 104 11.84 3.93 -21.85
N ILE A 105 12.99 4.19 -21.24
CA ILE A 105 14.17 4.77 -21.86
C ILE A 105 15.28 3.74 -21.73
N ASP A 106 15.83 3.30 -22.84
CA ASP A 106 17.03 2.49 -22.87
C ASP A 106 18.18 3.30 -22.27
N SER A 107 18.76 2.82 -21.17
CA SER A 107 19.75 3.56 -20.39
C SER A 107 21.08 3.80 -21.14
N GLN A 108 21.32 3.10 -22.26
CA GLN A 108 22.52 3.19 -23.05
C GLN A 108 22.35 4.00 -24.35
N SER A 109 21.28 3.71 -25.09
CA SER A 109 20.98 4.40 -26.35
C SER A 109 20.13 5.66 -26.15
N THR A 110 19.54 5.82 -24.97
CA THR A 110 18.57 6.89 -24.63
C THR A 110 17.33 6.94 -25.54
N ASN A 111 17.09 5.86 -26.30
CA ASN A 111 15.85 5.74 -27.06
C ASN A 111 14.67 5.44 -26.15
N SER A 112 13.54 6.07 -26.41
CA SER A 112 12.34 5.90 -25.63
C SER A 112 11.19 5.23 -26.40
N ARG A 113 10.30 4.58 -25.68
CA ARG A 113 9.03 4.05 -26.18
C ARG A 113 7.96 4.04 -25.09
N VAL A 114 6.71 4.07 -25.48
CA VAL A 114 5.57 3.86 -24.54
C VAL A 114 5.47 2.36 -24.23
N VAL A 115 5.25 2.02 -22.96
CA VAL A 115 5.02 0.63 -22.51
C VAL A 115 3.62 0.43 -21.94
N ALA A 116 2.98 1.45 -21.38
CA ALA A 116 1.60 1.41 -20.93
C ALA A 116 0.96 2.81 -20.97
N GLY A 117 -0.36 2.83 -21.16
CA GLY A 117 -1.16 4.05 -21.23
C GLY A 117 -1.37 4.55 -22.66
N ASN A 118 -2.61 4.95 -22.97
CA ASN A 118 -2.98 5.45 -24.29
C ASN A 118 -2.91 6.99 -24.39
N GLY A 119 -2.61 7.69 -23.30
CA GLY A 119 -2.56 9.15 -23.23
C GLY A 119 -3.85 9.81 -22.78
N GLU A 120 -4.91 9.05 -22.61
CA GLU A 120 -6.18 9.53 -22.07
C GLU A 120 -6.34 9.03 -20.63
N PRO A 121 -6.81 9.87 -19.69
CA PRO A 121 -7.03 9.45 -18.32
C PRO A 121 -8.07 8.32 -18.23
N GLY A 122 -7.84 7.33 -17.38
CA GLY A 122 -8.77 6.21 -17.18
C GLY A 122 -8.17 5.05 -16.42
N LEU A 123 -8.97 4.00 -16.18
CA LEU A 123 -8.65 2.86 -15.32
C LEU A 123 -8.68 1.50 -16.07
N THR A 124 -8.58 1.48 -17.36
CA THR A 124 -8.66 0.24 -18.15
C THR A 124 -7.39 -0.58 -18.01
N ASP A 125 -7.52 -1.87 -17.61
CA ASP A 125 -6.45 -2.87 -17.68
C ASP A 125 -6.23 -3.29 -19.14
N GLY A 126 -5.03 -3.74 -19.51
CA GLY A 126 -4.73 -4.21 -20.86
C GLY A 126 -3.26 -4.11 -21.25
N PHE A 127 -2.97 -4.26 -22.54
CA PHE A 127 -1.62 -4.29 -23.08
C PHE A 127 -1.25 -2.96 -23.74
N GLY A 128 -0.11 -2.41 -23.37
CA GLY A 128 0.47 -1.23 -24.03
C GLY A 128 -0.53 -0.05 -24.12
N GLY A 129 -0.79 0.40 -25.35
CA GLY A 129 -1.73 1.49 -25.64
C GLY A 129 -3.22 1.13 -25.54
N ALA A 130 -3.60 -0.10 -25.18
CA ALA A 130 -4.99 -0.43 -24.85
C ALA A 130 -5.32 -0.17 -23.37
N ALA A 131 -4.30 -0.02 -22.53
CA ALA A 131 -4.44 0.29 -21.12
C ALA A 131 -4.59 1.79 -20.88
N GLN A 132 -5.17 2.16 -19.74
CA GLN A 132 -5.29 3.54 -19.29
C GLN A 132 -4.74 3.72 -17.88
N LEU A 133 -4.18 4.88 -17.62
CA LEU A 133 -3.68 5.38 -16.34
C LEU A 133 -4.23 6.80 -16.15
N ASP A 134 -4.18 7.30 -14.92
CA ASP A 134 -4.53 8.69 -14.63
C ASP A 134 -3.50 9.31 -13.67
N GLU A 135 -2.65 10.16 -14.22
CA GLU A 135 -1.53 10.82 -13.54
C GLU A 135 -0.67 9.83 -12.73
N PRO A 136 -0.10 8.78 -13.39
CA PRO A 136 0.79 7.86 -12.70
C PRO A 136 2.00 8.63 -12.14
N SER A 137 2.43 8.26 -10.92
CA SER A 137 3.52 8.99 -10.25
C SER A 137 4.63 8.05 -9.76
N GLY A 138 4.52 7.48 -8.56
CA GLY A 138 5.56 6.62 -7.99
C GLY A 138 5.73 5.29 -8.75
N LEU A 139 6.97 4.87 -8.93
CA LEU A 139 7.33 3.60 -9.55
C LEU A 139 8.22 2.79 -8.60
N SER A 140 8.09 1.47 -8.65
CA SER A 140 8.99 0.54 -7.98
C SER A 140 9.03 -0.79 -8.74
N GLY A 141 10.20 -1.35 -8.95
CA GLY A 141 10.40 -2.57 -9.72
C GLY A 141 10.83 -3.77 -8.87
N ALA A 142 10.25 -4.94 -9.11
CA ALA A 142 10.70 -6.20 -8.54
C ALA A 142 10.35 -7.38 -9.48
N ASP A 143 11.28 -8.30 -9.65
CA ASP A 143 11.07 -9.60 -10.33
C ASP A 143 10.37 -9.49 -11.69
N GLY A 144 10.75 -8.51 -12.50
CA GLY A 144 10.16 -8.28 -13.82
C GLY A 144 8.79 -7.62 -13.82
N THR A 145 8.33 -7.16 -12.68
CA THR A 145 7.08 -6.42 -12.50
C THR A 145 7.37 -4.98 -12.08
N LEU A 146 6.76 -4.02 -12.76
CA LEU A 146 6.76 -2.61 -12.35
C LEU A 146 5.45 -2.32 -11.61
N PHE A 147 5.56 -1.88 -10.37
CA PHE A 147 4.47 -1.35 -9.56
C PHE A 147 4.33 0.14 -9.82
N ILE A 148 3.10 0.59 -10.02
CA ILE A 148 2.78 1.96 -10.45
C ILE A 148 1.74 2.54 -9.50
N ALA A 149 2.04 3.67 -8.87
CA ALA A 149 1.04 4.47 -8.19
C ALA A 149 0.21 5.24 -9.23
N ASP A 150 -0.96 4.73 -9.54
CA ASP A 150 -1.94 5.32 -10.47
C ASP A 150 -2.80 6.32 -9.69
N THR A 151 -2.24 7.52 -9.52
CA THR A 151 -2.56 8.45 -8.44
C THR A 151 -4.01 8.91 -8.45
N ASN A 152 -4.50 9.45 -9.56
CA ASN A 152 -5.87 9.95 -9.66
C ASN A 152 -6.91 8.82 -9.75
N ASN A 153 -6.48 7.60 -10.08
CA ASN A 153 -7.32 6.42 -10.00
C ASN A 153 -7.36 5.82 -8.58
N HIS A 154 -6.56 6.31 -7.64
CA HIS A 154 -6.44 5.80 -6.27
C HIS A 154 -6.15 4.29 -6.23
N ARG A 155 -5.25 3.81 -7.12
CA ARG A 155 -4.93 2.39 -7.31
C ARG A 155 -3.42 2.18 -7.40
N ILE A 156 -3.02 0.97 -7.03
CA ILE A 156 -1.71 0.43 -7.44
C ILE A 156 -1.94 -0.47 -8.64
N ARG A 157 -1.16 -0.23 -9.70
CA ARG A 157 -1.19 -1.06 -10.90
C ARG A 157 0.12 -1.84 -11.00
N THR A 158 0.08 -2.94 -11.72
CA THR A 158 1.26 -3.75 -12.04
C THR A 158 1.41 -3.87 -13.54
N LEU A 159 2.61 -3.62 -14.04
CA LEU A 159 2.99 -3.84 -15.42
C LEU A 159 4.02 -4.98 -15.49
N ASP A 160 3.66 -6.08 -16.13
CA ASP A 160 4.61 -7.13 -16.48
C ASP A 160 5.49 -6.65 -17.63
N ILE A 161 6.79 -6.49 -17.39
CA ILE A 161 7.70 -5.89 -18.41
C ILE A 161 7.97 -6.81 -19.60
N ALA A 162 7.80 -8.12 -19.45
CA ALA A 162 8.02 -9.09 -20.51
C ALA A 162 6.83 -9.16 -21.48
N THR A 163 5.61 -9.06 -20.95
CA THR A 163 4.38 -9.15 -21.76
C THR A 163 3.81 -7.79 -22.14
N GLY A 164 4.08 -6.75 -21.34
CA GLY A 164 3.45 -5.43 -21.48
C GLY A 164 2.02 -5.37 -20.96
N GLU A 165 1.60 -6.34 -20.14
CA GLU A 165 0.26 -6.38 -19.54
C GLU A 165 0.20 -5.46 -18.32
N LEU A 166 -0.68 -4.47 -18.35
CA LEU A 166 -1.02 -3.61 -17.22
C LEU A 166 -2.28 -4.14 -16.55
N THR A 167 -2.22 -4.41 -15.24
CA THR A 167 -3.36 -4.86 -14.44
C THR A 167 -3.48 -4.08 -13.15
N THR A 168 -4.70 -4.00 -12.61
CA THR A 168 -4.94 -3.45 -11.28
C THR A 168 -4.53 -4.47 -10.21
N LEU A 169 -3.64 -4.07 -9.30
CA LEU A 169 -3.22 -4.92 -8.18
C LEU A 169 -4.42 -5.23 -7.29
N LYS A 170 -4.74 -6.50 -7.19
CA LYS A 170 -5.82 -7.02 -6.34
C LYS A 170 -5.21 -7.94 -5.30
N PHE A 171 -5.47 -7.65 -4.04
CA PHE A 171 -5.15 -8.58 -2.97
C PHE A 171 -6.23 -9.65 -2.93
N SER A 172 -5.85 -10.94 -3.04
CA SER A 172 -6.79 -12.01 -2.73
C SER A 172 -7.13 -11.94 -1.24
N ASN A 173 -8.36 -12.33 -0.86
CA ASN A 173 -8.79 -12.33 0.54
C ASN A 173 -7.81 -13.07 1.47
N GLN A 174 -7.14 -14.11 0.98
CA GLN A 174 -6.10 -14.83 1.73
C GLN A 174 -4.80 -14.03 1.90
N GLN A 175 -4.39 -13.28 0.88
CA GLN A 175 -3.18 -12.44 0.96
C GLN A 175 -3.42 -11.20 1.81
N SER A 176 -4.60 -10.60 1.76
CA SER A 176 -4.99 -9.49 2.63
C SER A 176 -4.99 -9.92 4.10
N ALA A 177 -5.55 -11.08 4.43
CA ALA A 177 -5.53 -11.63 5.79
C ALA A 177 -4.09 -11.93 6.26
N ALA A 178 -3.21 -12.44 5.38
CA ALA A 178 -1.82 -12.72 5.73
C ALA A 178 -0.95 -11.46 5.91
N LEU A 179 -1.22 -10.37 5.16
CA LEU A 179 -0.55 -9.08 5.35
C LEU A 179 -1.01 -8.41 6.66
N LEU A 180 -2.29 -8.48 6.95
CA LEU A 180 -2.89 -7.89 8.16
C LEU A 180 -2.46 -8.61 9.43
N ARG A 181 -2.13 -9.90 9.37
CA ARG A 181 -1.57 -10.68 10.50
C ARG A 181 -0.17 -10.25 10.96
N ARG A 182 0.53 -9.40 10.23
CA ARG A 182 1.91 -8.98 10.54
C ARG A 182 2.01 -7.73 11.43
N THR A 183 0.91 -7.03 11.64
CA THR A 183 0.86 -5.90 12.57
C THR A 183 0.38 -6.37 13.93
N ALA A 184 1.05 -5.94 15.01
CA ALA A 184 0.51 -6.11 16.35
C ALA A 184 -0.88 -5.48 16.41
N ALA A 185 -1.78 -6.06 17.22
CA ALA A 185 -3.11 -5.46 17.41
C ALA A 185 -2.96 -4.02 17.92
N ASP A 186 -3.71 -3.11 17.31
CA ASP A 186 -3.76 -1.71 17.76
C ASP A 186 -4.37 -1.61 19.15
N GLU A 187 -5.25 -2.57 19.46
CA GLU A 187 -5.97 -2.64 20.72
C GLU A 187 -6.15 -4.09 21.16
N ILE A 188 -5.84 -4.39 22.42
CA ILE A 188 -6.05 -5.70 23.04
C ILE A 188 -7.05 -5.54 24.19
N VAL A 189 -8.22 -6.13 24.01
CA VAL A 189 -9.29 -6.13 25.02
C VAL A 189 -9.31 -7.49 25.69
N THR A 190 -9.00 -7.54 26.99
CA THR A 190 -9.06 -8.77 27.77
C THR A 190 -10.34 -8.80 28.61
N PHE A 191 -11.18 -9.80 28.38
CA PHE A 191 -12.39 -10.05 29.15
C PHE A 191 -12.09 -10.81 30.44
N PRO A 192 -12.98 -10.73 31.44
CA PRO A 192 -12.85 -11.52 32.66
C PRO A 192 -12.87 -13.03 32.36
N LEU A 193 -12.20 -13.80 33.22
CA LEU A 193 -12.25 -15.26 33.20
C LEU A 193 -13.70 -15.78 33.14
N GLN A 194 -13.95 -16.67 32.19
CA GLN A 194 -15.26 -17.34 32.04
C GLN A 194 -15.14 -18.80 32.41
N THR A 195 -16.08 -19.31 33.21
CA THR A 195 -16.21 -20.72 33.52
C THR A 195 -17.22 -21.36 32.57
N VAL A 196 -16.79 -22.33 31.79
CA VAL A 196 -17.59 -23.02 30.76
C VAL A 196 -17.75 -24.50 31.09
N SER A 197 -18.82 -25.12 30.62
CA SER A 197 -18.98 -26.57 30.68
C SER A 197 -18.30 -27.24 29.47
N PRO A 198 -17.73 -28.45 29.64
CA PRO A 198 -17.28 -29.25 28.50
C PRO A 198 -18.41 -29.48 27.48
N GLY A 199 -18.05 -29.58 26.20
CA GLY A 199 -18.98 -29.78 25.07
C GLY A 199 -19.14 -28.53 24.21
N THR A 200 -20.32 -28.36 23.60
CA THR A 200 -20.58 -27.25 22.70
C THR A 200 -20.70 -25.91 23.48
N LEU A 201 -19.93 -24.92 23.03
CA LEU A 201 -19.93 -23.56 23.49
C LEU A 201 -20.26 -22.62 22.31
N ASP A 202 -21.30 -21.82 22.45
CA ASP A 202 -21.66 -20.81 21.47
C ASP A 202 -20.93 -19.49 21.81
N LEU A 203 -20.13 -19.01 20.86
CA LEU A 203 -19.41 -17.74 20.94
C LEU A 203 -20.09 -16.71 20.05
N THR A 204 -20.50 -15.58 20.64
CA THR A 204 -20.99 -14.42 19.91
C THR A 204 -19.95 -13.32 19.99
N VAL A 205 -19.58 -12.75 18.83
CA VAL A 205 -18.68 -11.60 18.74
C VAL A 205 -19.45 -10.44 18.13
N GLU A 206 -19.44 -9.31 18.81
CA GLU A 206 -20.15 -8.11 18.38
C GLU A 206 -19.24 -6.88 18.53
N LEU A 207 -18.96 -6.23 17.40
CA LEU A 207 -18.21 -4.99 17.32
C LEU A 207 -19.16 -3.86 16.93
N PHE A 208 -19.12 -2.78 17.67
CA PHE A 208 -19.87 -1.57 17.37
C PHE A 208 -18.94 -0.48 16.86
N VAL A 209 -19.40 0.24 15.85
CA VAL A 209 -18.78 1.51 15.47
C VAL A 209 -19.41 2.63 16.31
N PRO A 210 -18.64 3.67 16.68
CA PRO A 210 -19.15 4.80 17.45
C PRO A 210 -20.31 5.50 16.74
N THR A 211 -21.14 6.21 17.51
CA THR A 211 -22.19 7.05 16.94
C THR A 211 -21.61 8.03 15.93
N ALA A 212 -22.21 8.15 14.75
CA ALA A 212 -21.75 8.92 13.58
C ALA A 212 -20.64 8.25 12.75
N TYR A 213 -20.31 6.98 13.00
CA TYR A 213 -19.48 6.15 12.13
C TYR A 213 -20.30 5.00 11.53
N GLU A 214 -19.81 4.46 10.44
CA GLU A 214 -20.37 3.25 9.80
C GLU A 214 -19.24 2.35 9.29
N PHE A 215 -19.49 1.05 9.19
CA PHE A 215 -18.55 0.15 8.57
C PHE A 215 -18.36 0.51 7.09
N ASN A 216 -17.12 0.58 6.64
CA ASN A 216 -16.83 0.88 5.24
C ASN A 216 -17.24 -0.31 4.35
N SER A 217 -18.14 -0.05 3.39
CA SER A 217 -18.59 -1.04 2.42
C SER A 217 -17.54 -1.42 1.38
N ASP A 218 -16.51 -0.57 1.18
CA ASP A 218 -15.42 -0.82 0.22
C ASP A 218 -14.24 -1.55 0.87
N GLY A 219 -14.15 -1.54 2.20
CA GLY A 219 -13.14 -2.25 2.97
C GLY A 219 -13.57 -3.67 3.33
N THR A 220 -12.63 -4.61 3.35
CA THR A 220 -12.89 -5.98 3.79
C THR A 220 -12.77 -6.08 5.30
N PHE A 221 -13.88 -6.30 5.99
CA PHE A 221 -13.90 -6.72 7.39
C PHE A 221 -13.44 -8.17 7.49
N VAL A 222 -12.56 -8.47 8.43
CA VAL A 222 -12.08 -9.83 8.73
C VAL A 222 -12.21 -10.09 10.21
N LEU A 223 -12.79 -11.21 10.60
CA LEU A 223 -12.87 -11.70 11.98
C LEU A 223 -12.39 -13.15 12.00
N GLU A 224 -11.39 -13.46 12.80
CA GLU A 224 -10.83 -14.81 12.96
C GLU A 224 -10.91 -15.22 14.43
N ILE A 225 -11.28 -16.48 14.66
CA ILE A 225 -11.39 -17.06 16.00
C ILE A 225 -10.31 -18.13 16.15
N GLU A 226 -9.62 -18.11 17.29
CA GLU A 226 -8.62 -19.09 17.68
C GLU A 226 -8.88 -19.55 19.13
N ILE A 227 -8.60 -20.82 19.42
CA ILE A 227 -8.51 -21.35 20.77
C ILE A 227 -7.03 -21.59 21.05
N GLN A 228 -6.44 -20.76 21.90
CA GLN A 228 -5.05 -20.87 22.28
C GLN A 228 -4.86 -21.89 23.39
N ASN A 229 -3.71 -22.56 23.42
CA ASN A 229 -3.32 -23.63 24.35
C ASN A 229 -4.21 -24.88 24.27
N ALA A 230 -5.01 -25.02 23.20
CA ALA A 230 -5.89 -26.17 23.01
C ALA A 230 -5.13 -27.34 22.37
N SER A 231 -5.32 -28.54 22.89
CA SER A 231 -4.87 -29.79 22.29
C SER A 231 -6.01 -30.66 21.77
N MET A 232 -7.18 -30.57 22.39
CA MET A 232 -8.41 -31.31 22.03
C MET A 232 -9.58 -30.38 21.70
N SER A 233 -9.66 -29.21 22.34
CA SER A 233 -10.70 -28.21 22.05
C SER A 233 -10.50 -27.66 20.64
N ARG A 234 -11.62 -27.42 19.92
CA ARG A 234 -11.61 -27.03 18.50
C ARG A 234 -12.79 -26.16 18.12
N ILE A 235 -12.66 -25.47 17.01
CA ILE A 235 -13.75 -24.72 16.40
C ILE A 235 -14.55 -25.67 15.50
N GLU A 236 -15.87 -25.68 15.66
CA GLU A 236 -16.78 -26.46 14.83
C GLU A 236 -17.30 -25.59 13.67
N GLY A 237 -17.03 -26.02 12.44
CA GLY A 237 -17.42 -25.27 11.25
C GLY A 237 -16.43 -24.17 10.87
N ARG A 238 -16.95 -22.93 10.73
CA ARG A 238 -16.10 -21.78 10.31
C ARG A 238 -15.32 -21.19 11.50
N SER A 239 -14.06 -20.90 11.29
CA SER A 239 -13.20 -20.17 12.22
C SER A 239 -13.02 -18.70 11.84
N SER A 240 -13.57 -18.25 10.71
CA SER A 240 -13.44 -16.88 10.24
C SER A 240 -14.70 -16.38 9.55
N TYR A 241 -14.84 -15.05 9.54
CA TYR A 241 -15.89 -14.34 8.80
C TYR A 241 -15.26 -13.18 8.05
N GLN A 242 -15.61 -13.03 6.78
CA GLN A 242 -15.16 -11.92 5.94
C GLN A 242 -16.35 -11.34 5.17
N ALA A 243 -16.45 -10.02 5.14
CA ALA A 243 -17.48 -9.33 4.38
C ALA A 243 -17.08 -7.89 4.06
N GLN A 244 -17.68 -7.34 3.01
CA GLN A 244 -17.76 -5.90 2.79
C GLN A 244 -19.06 -5.41 3.46
N GLY A 245 -18.97 -4.43 4.36
CA GLY A 245 -20.11 -3.99 5.16
C GLY A 245 -20.64 -5.11 6.07
N PRO A 246 -19.90 -5.50 7.12
CA PRO A 246 -20.24 -6.65 7.95
C PRO A 246 -21.57 -6.48 8.67
N THR A 247 -22.30 -7.58 8.83
CA THR A 247 -23.45 -7.64 9.74
C THR A 247 -22.98 -8.16 11.09
N MET A 248 -23.39 -7.52 12.16
CA MET A 248 -23.11 -7.94 13.54
C MET A 248 -24.42 -8.30 14.26
N PRO A 249 -24.38 -9.20 15.25
CA PRO A 249 -23.25 -10.01 15.72
C PRO A 249 -22.90 -11.20 14.82
N GLN A 250 -21.67 -11.73 14.98
CA GLN A 250 -21.22 -12.98 14.35
C GLN A 250 -21.20 -14.11 15.38
N GLN A 251 -21.62 -15.31 14.97
CA GLN A 251 -21.69 -16.49 15.82
C GLN A 251 -20.78 -17.61 15.36
N PHE A 252 -20.12 -18.25 16.32
CA PHE A 252 -19.22 -19.38 16.14
C PHE A 252 -19.56 -20.48 17.14
N SER A 253 -19.37 -21.73 16.75
CA SER A 253 -19.54 -22.88 17.61
C SER A 253 -18.19 -23.51 17.92
N LEU A 254 -17.93 -23.77 19.18
CA LEU A 254 -16.69 -24.33 19.68
C LEU A 254 -17.00 -25.64 20.41
N ILE A 255 -16.11 -26.59 20.33
CA ILE A 255 -16.12 -27.79 21.16
C ILE A 255 -15.01 -27.63 22.20
N ILE A 256 -15.39 -27.53 23.45
CA ILE A 256 -14.49 -27.35 24.58
C ILE A 256 -14.36 -28.70 25.31
N GLU A 257 -13.14 -29.13 25.49
CA GLU A 257 -12.78 -30.32 26.24
C GLU A 257 -12.20 -29.93 27.61
N GLU A 258 -12.02 -30.90 28.52
CA GLU A 258 -11.42 -30.64 29.82
C GLU A 258 -9.91 -30.40 29.65
N GLU A 259 -9.54 -29.14 29.52
CA GLU A 259 -8.17 -28.64 29.34
C GLU A 259 -7.91 -27.47 30.27
N GLU A 260 -6.67 -27.23 30.63
CA GLU A 260 -6.23 -26.11 31.46
C GLU A 260 -5.72 -24.95 30.61
N ASP A 261 -5.77 -23.75 31.15
CA ASP A 261 -5.21 -22.51 30.55
C ASP A 261 -5.73 -22.16 29.16
N LEU A 262 -6.96 -22.57 28.81
CA LEU A 262 -7.56 -22.22 27.54
C LEU A 262 -7.80 -20.71 27.44
N ARG A 263 -7.62 -20.19 26.23
CA ARG A 263 -8.02 -18.82 25.89
C ARG A 263 -8.69 -18.80 24.53
N ILE A 264 -9.86 -18.20 24.45
CA ILE A 264 -10.50 -17.87 23.18
C ILE A 264 -10.02 -16.48 22.76
N GLN A 265 -9.57 -16.37 21.52
CA GLN A 265 -9.12 -15.12 20.91
C GLN A 265 -9.93 -14.85 19.66
N ALA A 266 -10.41 -13.61 19.51
CA ALA A 266 -11.05 -13.11 18.31
C ALA A 266 -10.25 -11.92 17.77
N ASP A 267 -9.66 -12.10 16.61
CA ASP A 267 -8.87 -11.07 15.92
C ASP A 267 -9.71 -10.44 14.83
N ALA A 268 -9.94 -9.14 14.93
CA ALA A 268 -10.75 -8.39 13.99
C ALA A 268 -9.93 -7.32 13.27
N THR A 269 -10.01 -7.29 11.95
CA THR A 269 -9.56 -6.16 11.14
C THR A 269 -10.77 -5.42 10.63
N VAL A 270 -10.86 -4.14 10.96
CA VAL A 270 -12.07 -3.34 10.80
C VAL A 270 -11.77 -2.06 10.06
N PHE A 271 -12.59 -1.76 9.05
CA PHE A 271 -12.60 -0.48 8.36
C PHE A 271 -13.91 0.25 8.67
N TYR A 272 -13.83 1.46 9.20
CA TYR A 272 -15.01 2.28 9.48
C TYR A 272 -14.73 3.76 9.26
N CYS A 273 -15.74 4.47 8.83
CA CYS A 273 -15.65 5.86 8.39
C CYS A 273 -16.71 6.71 9.08
N PRO A 274 -16.48 8.04 9.23
CA PRO A 274 -17.55 8.96 9.59
C PRO A 274 -18.69 8.86 8.58
N ALA A 275 -19.94 8.71 9.06
CA ALA A 275 -21.15 8.56 8.23
C ALA A 275 -21.47 9.81 7.39
N ARG A 276 -20.88 10.97 7.75
CA ARG A 276 -20.99 12.24 7.02
C ARG A 276 -19.60 12.82 6.81
N ASN A 277 -19.30 13.22 5.55
CA ASN A 277 -18.00 13.81 5.15
C ASN A 277 -16.83 12.87 5.43
N ALA A 278 -16.88 11.66 4.89
CA ALA A 278 -15.79 10.67 4.99
C ALA A 278 -14.54 11.15 4.22
N THR A 279 -13.79 12.07 4.83
CA THR A 279 -12.48 12.50 4.30
C THR A 279 -11.38 11.50 4.64
N PHE A 280 -11.60 10.64 5.60
CA PHE A 280 -10.69 9.54 5.96
C PHE A 280 -11.46 8.42 6.67
N CYS A 281 -11.00 7.20 6.49
CA CYS A 281 -11.52 6.02 7.18
C CYS A 281 -10.46 5.50 8.16
N LEU A 282 -10.90 4.87 9.21
CA LEU A 282 -10.04 4.24 10.19
C LEU A 282 -9.88 2.75 9.85
N LEU A 283 -8.63 2.28 9.83
CA LEU A 283 -8.29 0.87 9.84
C LEU A 283 -7.85 0.51 11.26
N ARG A 284 -8.47 -0.54 11.83
CA ARG A 284 -8.11 -1.03 13.15
C ARG A 284 -7.94 -2.53 13.16
N HIS A 285 -6.95 -2.97 13.90
CA HIS A 285 -6.75 -4.36 14.25
C HIS A 285 -7.00 -4.53 15.74
N VAL A 286 -8.12 -5.16 16.11
CA VAL A 286 -8.57 -5.34 17.49
C VAL A 286 -8.52 -6.81 17.84
N GLN A 287 -7.91 -7.12 18.98
CA GLN A 287 -7.84 -8.45 19.54
C GLN A 287 -8.71 -8.53 20.80
N LEU A 288 -9.72 -9.37 20.76
CA LEU A 288 -10.57 -9.67 21.92
C LEU A 288 -10.12 -11.02 22.51
N ALA A 289 -9.76 -11.06 23.79
CA ALA A 289 -9.25 -12.26 24.43
C ALA A 289 -10.01 -12.57 25.71
N VAL A 290 -10.46 -13.81 25.86
CA VAL A 290 -11.14 -14.28 27.08
C VAL A 290 -10.47 -15.54 27.61
N PRO A 291 -9.93 -15.54 28.82
CA PRO A 291 -9.44 -16.75 29.48
C PRO A 291 -10.62 -17.65 29.89
N ILE A 292 -10.46 -18.97 29.78
CA ILE A 292 -11.48 -19.97 29.99
C ILE A 292 -11.05 -20.93 31.08
N ALA A 293 -11.91 -21.14 32.08
CA ALA A 293 -11.84 -22.27 33.01
C ALA A 293 -12.92 -23.29 32.64
N VAL A 294 -12.55 -24.56 32.55
CA VAL A 294 -13.49 -25.63 32.18
C VAL A 294 -13.94 -26.36 33.45
N GLU A 295 -15.23 -26.32 33.73
CA GLU A 295 -15.84 -26.97 34.90
C GLU A 295 -17.17 -27.61 34.51
N GLY A 296 -17.58 -28.66 35.20
CA GLY A 296 -18.80 -29.43 34.89
C GLY A 296 -20.13 -28.65 34.96
N SER A 297 -20.13 -27.42 35.50
CA SER A 297 -21.33 -26.58 35.68
C SER A 297 -21.17 -25.15 35.17
N GLY A 298 -20.34 -24.92 34.15
CA GLY A 298 -20.11 -23.61 33.55
C GLY A 298 -21.19 -23.18 32.53
N VAL A 299 -21.02 -21.99 31.96
CA VAL A 299 -21.88 -21.48 30.88
C VAL A 299 -21.66 -22.22 29.58
N LYS A 300 -22.63 -22.16 28.68
CA LYS A 300 -22.56 -22.73 27.31
C LYS A 300 -22.62 -21.67 26.22
N ASN A 301 -22.58 -20.41 26.61
CA ASN A 301 -22.55 -19.29 25.69
C ASN A 301 -21.66 -18.17 26.25
N ILE A 302 -20.87 -17.53 25.38
CA ILE A 302 -20.06 -16.35 25.69
C ILE A 302 -20.37 -15.27 24.65
N SER A 303 -20.46 -14.04 25.12
CA SER A 303 -20.57 -12.88 24.23
C SER A 303 -19.40 -11.93 24.48
N LEU A 304 -18.65 -11.63 23.41
CA LEU A 304 -17.58 -10.65 23.37
C LEU A 304 -18.11 -9.42 22.62
N THR A 305 -18.30 -8.34 23.36
CA THR A 305 -18.88 -7.09 22.85
C THR A 305 -17.90 -5.96 23.07
N HIS A 306 -17.58 -5.20 22.02
CA HIS A 306 -16.64 -4.10 22.10
C HIS A 306 -17.05 -2.95 21.16
N GLU A 307 -16.92 -1.71 21.65
CA GLU A 307 -17.10 -0.49 20.85
C GLU A 307 -15.73 0.03 20.38
N LEU A 308 -15.63 0.27 19.08
CA LEU A 308 -14.40 0.77 18.45
C LEU A 308 -14.17 2.25 18.81
N PRO A 309 -12.91 2.71 18.94
CA PRO A 309 -12.63 4.09 19.31
C PRO A 309 -12.96 5.08 18.17
N THR A 310 -13.28 6.32 18.54
CA THR A 310 -13.35 7.45 17.60
C THR A 310 -11.96 7.91 17.19
N SER A 311 -11.86 8.72 16.14
CA SER A 311 -10.56 9.32 15.73
C SER A 311 -9.94 10.23 16.78
N GLU A 312 -10.75 10.80 17.68
CA GLU A 312 -10.29 11.68 18.77
C GLU A 312 -9.73 10.89 19.96
N GLU A 313 -10.15 9.64 20.12
CA GLU A 313 -9.70 8.73 21.19
C GLU A 313 -8.41 7.99 20.82
N ILE A 314 -7.99 8.09 19.55
CA ILE A 314 -6.76 7.48 19.08
C ILE A 314 -5.59 8.39 19.45
N ASP A 315 -4.78 7.97 20.42
CA ASP A 315 -3.53 8.64 20.76
C ASP A 315 -2.53 8.50 19.60
N LEU A 316 -2.40 9.57 18.81
CA LEU A 316 -1.41 9.68 17.73
C LEU A 316 0.00 10.03 18.26
N SER A 317 0.29 9.82 19.53
CA SER A 317 1.65 9.96 20.05
C SER A 317 2.56 8.90 19.42
N ILE A 318 2.99 9.18 18.20
CA ILE A 318 4.16 8.55 17.61
C ILE A 318 5.32 8.97 18.52
N GLY A 319 5.79 8.02 19.31
CA GLY A 319 6.98 8.21 20.13
C GLY A 319 8.18 8.53 19.24
N VAL A 320 8.39 9.81 18.98
CA VAL A 320 9.69 10.31 18.55
C VAL A 320 10.59 10.26 19.78
N THR A 321 11.16 9.08 20.05
CA THR A 321 12.32 9.00 20.93
C THR A 321 13.49 9.53 20.14
N GLY A 322 13.75 10.85 20.28
CA GLY A 322 15.03 11.43 19.92
C GLY A 322 16.08 11.01 20.95
N GLU A 323 17.10 10.29 20.53
CA GLU A 323 18.48 10.40 21.00
C GLU A 323 19.41 10.17 19.79
#